data_18517bded7ca65d8836e79c5b48058aa
#
_entry.id   18517bded7ca65d8836e79c5b48058aa
#
_cell.length_a   1.000
_cell.length_b   1.000
_cell.length_c   1.000
_cell.angle_alpha   90.00
_cell.angle_beta   90.00
_cell.angle_gamma   90.00
#
_symmetry.space_group_name_H-M   'P 1'
#
loop_
_entity.id
_entity.type
_entity.pdbx_description
1 polymer ?
#
loop_
_entity_poly.entity_id
_entity_poly.type
_entity_poly.pdbx_seq_one_letter_code
_entity_poly.pdbx_strand_id
1 'polypeptide(L)'
;MNQPSIALIFNPTARGNKAEKFRKWLGELPNDVKLIETTAPGSASGLAAQAVEDGFRTIVASGGDGTINEVVNGLSGKKTKIDKVLLGILPLGTMNVFARELGISLSIKRAWETVQLGYSRKVDLPLVKLQTTSGAAERVFIQMIGAGLDGDAVGNVSISLKRKVGALAYLASTISALQRKPPKLKAYWDEGSAEGEWMCVGNGKMYGGPFKLFPNAIVDDGKLDLCVLPKVNKRIIANAAIAMLRGRLNYWPNVTYHRVSRLTIEGPPNTLVQADGDYVGTLPLDIKVLQQRLNVLVPRENQD
;
A
#
# COMPACT_ATOMS: atom_id res chain seq x y z
N MET A 1 24.72 28.15 -7.89
CA MET A 1 23.58 27.32 -8.33
C MET A 1 22.86 26.86 -7.07
N ASN A 2 21.56 27.13 -6.94
CA ASN A 2 20.79 26.64 -5.81
C ASN A 2 20.81 25.10 -5.84
N GLN A 3 21.03 24.45 -4.69
CA GLN A 3 20.92 23.01 -4.59
C GLN A 3 19.47 22.57 -4.90
N PRO A 4 19.27 21.44 -5.61
CA PRO A 4 17.94 20.90 -5.85
C PRO A 4 17.15 20.74 -4.54
N SER A 5 15.88 21.13 -4.55
CA SER A 5 15.01 21.07 -3.36
C SER A 5 14.18 19.80 -3.28
N ILE A 6 14.01 19.12 -4.42
CA ILE A 6 13.17 17.93 -4.58
C ILE A 6 14.02 16.77 -5.11
N ALA A 7 13.95 15.61 -4.45
CA ALA A 7 14.44 14.34 -5.00
C ALA A 7 13.27 13.55 -5.60
N LEU A 8 13.31 13.30 -6.90
CA LEU A 8 12.30 12.53 -7.61
C LEU A 8 12.83 11.13 -7.90
N ILE A 9 12.30 10.14 -7.17
CA ILE A 9 12.64 8.73 -7.32
C ILE A 9 11.74 8.12 -8.39
N PHE A 10 12.30 7.79 -9.53
CA PHE A 10 11.58 7.32 -10.70
C PHE A 10 11.82 5.83 -10.95
N ASN A 11 10.73 5.08 -11.10
CA ASN A 11 10.80 3.68 -11.54
C ASN A 11 10.64 3.59 -13.06
N PRO A 12 11.73 3.37 -13.83
CA PRO A 12 11.69 3.34 -15.29
C PRO A 12 10.95 2.11 -15.84
N THR A 13 10.71 1.08 -15.01
CA THR A 13 9.96 -0.13 -15.39
C THR A 13 8.46 0.01 -15.11
N ALA A 14 8.01 1.15 -14.58
CA ALA A 14 6.59 1.46 -14.45
C ALA A 14 5.92 1.40 -15.82
N ARG A 15 4.73 0.77 -15.90
CA ARG A 15 4.24 0.16 -17.15
C ARG A 15 3.53 1.05 -18.13
N GLY A 16 3.61 0.57 -19.38
CA GLY A 16 2.88 1.03 -20.55
C GLY A 16 3.35 2.42 -21.02
N ASN A 17 2.54 3.03 -21.89
CA ASN A 17 2.77 4.38 -22.46
C ASN A 17 2.96 5.49 -21.39
N LYS A 18 2.69 5.21 -20.09
CA LYS A 18 2.84 6.20 -19.03
C LYS A 18 4.31 6.49 -18.71
N ALA A 19 5.17 5.46 -18.66
CA ALA A 19 6.60 5.67 -18.41
C ALA A 19 7.26 6.43 -19.57
N GLU A 20 6.87 6.13 -20.82
CA GLU A 20 7.37 6.87 -21.99
C GLU A 20 6.88 8.32 -22.01
N LYS A 21 5.57 8.54 -21.77
CA LYS A 21 5.03 9.90 -21.62
C LYS A 21 5.68 10.67 -20.49
N PHE A 22 5.98 9.97 -19.38
CA PHE A 22 6.67 10.56 -18.25
C PHE A 22 8.10 10.97 -18.62
N ARG A 23 8.85 10.11 -19.33
CA ARG A 23 10.20 10.47 -19.81
C ARG A 23 10.21 11.70 -20.70
N LYS A 24 9.23 11.85 -21.59
CA LYS A 24 9.07 13.06 -22.40
C LYS A 24 8.82 14.29 -21.53
N TRP A 25 7.99 14.12 -20.49
CA TRP A 25 7.67 15.19 -19.54
C TRP A 25 8.84 15.53 -18.59
N LEU A 26 9.78 14.62 -18.33
CA LEU A 26 10.96 14.90 -17.51
C LEU A 26 11.77 16.10 -18.00
N GLY A 27 11.76 16.38 -19.31
CA GLY A 27 12.40 17.55 -19.89
C GLY A 27 11.73 18.89 -19.49
N GLU A 28 10.52 18.85 -18.94
CA GLU A 28 9.77 20.03 -18.47
C GLU A 28 9.96 20.29 -16.97
N LEU A 29 10.74 19.42 -16.26
CA LEU A 29 10.98 19.58 -14.83
C LEU A 29 11.83 20.82 -14.53
N PRO A 30 11.53 21.52 -13.43
CA PRO A 30 12.35 22.61 -12.96
C PRO A 30 13.78 22.16 -12.61
N ASN A 31 14.76 23.07 -12.71
CA ASN A 31 16.17 22.78 -12.41
C ASN A 31 16.45 22.43 -10.95
N ASP A 32 15.50 22.64 -10.04
CA ASP A 32 15.59 22.33 -8.62
C ASP A 32 15.13 20.91 -8.28
N VAL A 33 14.92 20.05 -9.29
CA VAL A 33 14.54 18.65 -9.13
C VAL A 33 15.73 17.75 -9.49
N LYS A 34 16.16 16.90 -8.53
CA LYS A 34 17.13 15.83 -8.76
C LYS A 34 16.39 14.55 -9.13
N LEU A 35 16.54 14.09 -10.37
CA LEU A 35 16.03 12.79 -10.81
C LEU A 35 16.94 11.66 -10.32
N ILE A 36 16.33 10.63 -9.72
CA ILE A 36 17.01 9.42 -9.22
C ILE A 36 16.25 8.20 -9.75
N GLU A 37 16.85 7.44 -10.66
CA GLU A 37 16.20 6.26 -11.23
C GLU A 37 16.44 5.02 -10.36
N THR A 38 15.41 4.19 -10.20
CA THR A 38 15.55 2.88 -9.55
C THR A 38 16.20 1.89 -10.51
N THR A 39 17.09 1.05 -9.98
CA THR A 39 17.85 0.07 -10.78
C THR A 39 17.28 -1.35 -10.68
N ALA A 40 16.58 -1.67 -9.58
CA ALA A 40 16.00 -2.98 -9.31
C ALA A 40 14.79 -2.87 -8.36
N PRO A 41 13.94 -3.89 -8.27
CA PRO A 41 12.95 -4.00 -7.19
C PRO A 41 13.64 -3.89 -5.82
N GLY A 42 13.05 -3.10 -4.91
CA GLY A 42 13.59 -2.83 -3.57
C GLY A 42 14.56 -1.65 -3.51
N SER A 43 15.12 -1.18 -4.64
CA SER A 43 16.14 -0.12 -4.63
C SER A 43 15.59 1.25 -4.23
N ALA A 44 14.31 1.52 -4.44
CA ALA A 44 13.71 2.80 -4.10
C ALA A 44 13.79 3.12 -2.59
N SER A 45 13.80 2.08 -1.73
CA SER A 45 13.95 2.26 -0.29
C SER A 45 15.31 2.86 0.09
N GLY A 46 16.40 2.28 -0.41
CA GLY A 46 17.74 2.80 -0.17
C GLY A 46 17.94 4.20 -0.76
N LEU A 47 17.41 4.44 -1.97
CA LEU A 47 17.48 5.74 -2.64
C LEU A 47 16.73 6.83 -1.87
N ALA A 48 15.57 6.51 -1.29
CA ALA A 48 14.80 7.45 -0.47
C ALA A 48 15.53 7.80 0.84
N ALA A 49 16.10 6.81 1.52
CA ALA A 49 16.90 7.02 2.73
C ALA A 49 18.11 7.91 2.42
N GLN A 50 18.85 7.60 1.35
CA GLN A 50 20.03 8.37 0.93
C GLN A 50 19.66 9.81 0.56
N ALA A 51 18.56 10.02 -0.16
CA ALA A 51 18.11 11.37 -0.51
C ALA A 51 17.86 12.23 0.73
N VAL A 52 17.28 11.66 1.80
CA VAL A 52 17.09 12.38 3.06
C VAL A 52 18.42 12.66 3.75
N GLU A 53 19.38 11.74 3.73
CA GLU A 53 20.74 11.94 4.25
C GLU A 53 21.48 13.04 3.45
N ASP A 54 21.28 13.09 2.14
CA ASP A 54 21.80 14.15 1.24
C ASP A 54 21.15 15.54 1.49
N GLY A 55 20.16 15.61 2.38
CA GLY A 55 19.53 16.87 2.77
C GLY A 55 18.18 17.20 2.12
N PHE A 56 17.68 16.37 1.20
CA PHE A 56 16.37 16.58 0.60
C PHE A 56 15.25 16.46 1.65
N ARG A 57 14.25 17.32 1.53
CA ARG A 57 13.08 17.32 2.42
C ARG A 57 11.77 17.01 1.68
N THR A 58 11.78 17.14 0.37
CA THR A 58 10.68 16.71 -0.50
C THR A 58 11.16 15.54 -1.34
N ILE A 59 10.56 14.36 -1.10
CA ILE A 59 10.84 13.13 -1.82
C ILE A 59 9.61 12.79 -2.64
N VAL A 60 9.76 12.70 -3.94
CA VAL A 60 8.66 12.37 -4.85
C VAL A 60 8.81 10.94 -5.35
N ALA A 61 7.84 10.08 -5.02
CA ALA A 61 7.77 8.72 -5.52
C ALA A 61 7.04 8.71 -6.88
N SER A 62 7.75 8.39 -7.94
CA SER A 62 7.22 8.30 -9.30
C SER A 62 7.21 6.85 -9.79
N GLY A 63 6.05 6.20 -9.63
CA GLY A 63 5.89 4.78 -9.92
C GLY A 63 4.50 4.26 -9.58
N GLY A 64 4.36 2.95 -9.41
CA GLY A 64 3.16 2.31 -8.88
C GLY A 64 3.18 2.18 -7.34
N ASP A 65 2.15 1.50 -6.80
CA ASP A 65 2.00 1.30 -5.34
C ASP A 65 3.24 0.66 -4.70
N GLY A 66 3.89 -0.32 -5.35
CA GLY A 66 5.13 -0.92 -4.87
C GLY A 66 6.28 0.08 -4.74
N THR A 67 6.46 0.98 -5.72
CA THR A 67 7.49 2.04 -5.65
C THR A 67 7.21 3.00 -4.50
N ILE A 68 5.94 3.39 -4.30
CA ILE A 68 5.53 4.26 -3.20
C ILE A 68 5.81 3.57 -1.86
N ASN A 69 5.44 2.29 -1.73
CA ASN A 69 5.69 1.50 -0.52
C ASN A 69 7.20 1.38 -0.21
N GLU A 70 8.04 1.10 -1.22
CA GLU A 70 9.49 1.06 -1.05
C GLU A 70 10.03 2.40 -0.55
N VAL A 71 9.62 3.52 -1.17
CA VAL A 71 10.04 4.87 -0.75
C VAL A 71 9.64 5.12 0.71
N VAL A 72 8.39 4.84 1.09
CA VAL A 72 7.91 5.05 2.46
C VAL A 72 8.68 4.17 3.47
N ASN A 73 8.99 2.92 3.13
CA ASN A 73 9.83 2.05 3.97
C ASN A 73 11.26 2.64 4.13
N GLY A 74 11.84 3.22 3.08
CA GLY A 74 13.13 3.92 3.17
C GLY A 74 13.07 5.15 4.08
N LEU A 75 11.99 5.93 3.97
CA LEU A 75 11.74 7.09 4.84
C LEU A 75 11.49 6.71 6.30
N SER A 76 11.00 5.49 6.57
CA SER A 76 10.66 4.99 7.90
C SER A 76 11.85 4.41 8.66
N GLY A 77 13.03 4.36 8.05
CA GLY A 77 14.25 3.86 8.66
C GLY A 77 14.63 4.63 9.94
N LYS A 78 15.33 3.95 10.88
CA LYS A 78 15.70 4.51 12.19
C LYS A 78 16.50 5.82 12.11
N LYS A 79 17.24 6.03 11.03
CA LYS A 79 18.07 7.23 10.81
C LYS A 79 17.29 8.40 10.21
N THR A 80 16.14 8.14 9.61
CA THR A 80 15.33 9.14 8.92
C THR A 80 14.33 9.81 9.87
N LYS A 81 14.29 11.14 9.86
CA LYS A 81 13.26 11.92 10.57
C LYS A 81 12.07 12.09 9.62
N ILE A 82 11.28 11.04 9.43
CA ILE A 82 10.16 10.99 8.49
C ILE A 82 9.15 12.13 8.69
N ASP A 83 8.97 12.58 9.93
CA ASP A 83 8.12 13.72 10.31
C ASP A 83 8.56 15.06 9.70
N LYS A 84 9.81 15.15 9.21
CA LYS A 84 10.37 16.32 8.54
C LYS A 84 10.45 16.21 7.01
N VAL A 85 9.94 15.13 6.47
CA VAL A 85 9.96 14.85 5.03
C VAL A 85 8.54 14.98 4.46
N LEU A 86 8.42 15.59 3.30
CA LEU A 86 7.21 15.65 2.51
C LEU A 86 7.27 14.58 1.41
N LEU A 87 6.28 13.70 1.37
CA LEU A 87 6.14 12.73 0.29
C LEU A 87 5.23 13.29 -0.80
N GLY A 88 5.77 13.45 -1.99
CA GLY A 88 5.01 13.67 -3.22
C GLY A 88 4.76 12.35 -3.95
N ILE A 89 3.67 12.25 -4.71
CA ILE A 89 3.31 11.03 -5.45
C ILE A 89 3.01 11.37 -6.90
N LEU A 90 3.73 10.74 -7.83
CA LEU A 90 3.40 10.74 -9.26
C LEU A 90 2.97 9.33 -9.67
N PRO A 91 1.66 9.08 -9.84
CA PRO A 91 1.10 7.72 -9.98
C PRO A 91 1.27 7.18 -11.40
N LEU A 92 2.32 6.41 -11.66
CA LEU A 92 2.62 5.78 -12.94
C LEU A 92 2.16 4.30 -13.01
N GLY A 93 1.70 3.73 -11.90
CA GLY A 93 1.22 2.35 -11.83
C GLY A 93 -0.14 2.13 -12.48
N THR A 94 -0.59 0.89 -12.44
CA THR A 94 -1.90 0.47 -12.96
C THR A 94 -3.02 0.79 -11.97
N MET A 95 -2.87 0.45 -10.71
CA MET A 95 -3.92 0.58 -9.69
C MET A 95 -3.83 1.90 -8.94
N ASN A 96 -2.63 2.30 -8.49
CA ASN A 96 -2.36 3.55 -7.77
C ASN A 96 -3.34 3.76 -6.60
N VAL A 97 -3.42 2.74 -5.75
CA VAL A 97 -4.42 2.64 -4.67
C VAL A 97 -4.26 3.78 -3.68
N PHE A 98 -3.03 4.01 -3.22
CA PHE A 98 -2.74 5.06 -2.23
C PHE A 98 -2.93 6.47 -2.80
N ALA A 99 -2.57 6.70 -4.08
CA ALA A 99 -2.83 7.97 -4.73
C ALA A 99 -4.35 8.26 -4.82
N ARG A 100 -5.15 7.24 -5.15
CA ARG A 100 -6.62 7.35 -5.18
C ARG A 100 -7.22 7.61 -3.80
N GLU A 101 -6.70 6.94 -2.76
CA GLU A 101 -7.13 7.15 -1.37
C GLU A 101 -7.00 8.60 -0.95
N LEU A 102 -5.90 9.25 -1.38
CA LEU A 102 -5.59 10.64 -1.04
C LEU A 102 -6.14 11.66 -2.06
N GLY A 103 -6.96 11.24 -3.04
CA GLY A 103 -7.51 12.12 -4.05
C GLY A 103 -6.48 12.67 -5.05
N ILE A 104 -5.26 12.10 -5.10
CA ILE A 104 -4.21 12.55 -6.02
C ILE A 104 -4.58 12.14 -7.45
N SER A 105 -4.52 13.10 -8.37
CA SER A 105 -4.87 12.89 -9.77
C SER A 105 -3.96 11.86 -10.44
N LEU A 106 -4.55 10.98 -11.27
CA LEU A 106 -3.78 10.03 -12.09
C LEU A 106 -3.16 10.68 -13.34
N SER A 107 -3.42 11.96 -13.60
CA SER A 107 -2.72 12.77 -14.57
C SER A 107 -1.40 13.25 -13.99
N ILE A 108 -0.29 12.97 -14.68
CA ILE A 108 1.07 13.35 -14.25
C ILE A 108 1.15 14.86 -13.98
N LYS A 109 0.62 15.68 -14.92
CA LYS A 109 0.64 17.13 -14.80
C LYS A 109 -0.08 17.62 -13.53
N ARG A 110 -1.31 17.15 -13.29
CA ARG A 110 -2.08 17.52 -12.09
C ARG A 110 -1.47 16.99 -10.81
N ALA A 111 -0.88 15.79 -10.83
CA ALA A 111 -0.16 15.25 -9.68
C ALA A 111 1.10 16.07 -9.37
N TRP A 112 1.80 16.56 -10.40
CA TRP A 112 2.93 17.47 -10.23
C TRP A 112 2.50 18.83 -9.66
N GLU A 113 1.38 19.39 -10.16
CA GLU A 113 0.78 20.60 -9.57
C GLU A 113 0.52 20.42 -8.06
N THR A 114 0.05 19.23 -7.63
CA THR A 114 -0.12 18.90 -6.22
C THR A 114 1.22 18.92 -5.47
N VAL A 115 2.30 18.42 -6.06
CA VAL A 115 3.64 18.48 -5.46
C VAL A 115 4.11 19.93 -5.30
N GLN A 116 3.87 20.78 -6.30
CA GLN A 116 4.30 22.17 -6.31
C GLN A 116 3.49 23.09 -5.36
N LEU A 117 2.20 22.81 -5.19
CA LEU A 117 1.32 23.62 -4.34
C LEU A 117 1.60 23.47 -2.84
N GLY A 118 2.31 22.44 -2.44
CA GLY A 118 2.84 22.28 -1.08
C GLY A 118 1.80 22.06 0.02
N TYR A 119 0.56 21.68 -0.30
CA TYR A 119 -0.42 21.32 0.74
C TYR A 119 -0.10 19.94 1.29
N SER A 120 0.20 19.83 2.57
CA SER A 120 0.53 18.56 3.20
C SER A 120 -0.57 18.09 4.16
N ARG A 121 -0.85 16.80 4.13
CA ARG A 121 -1.69 16.09 5.09
C ARG A 121 -0.85 15.05 5.82
N LYS A 122 -1.00 15.01 7.15
CA LYS A 122 -0.42 13.93 7.94
C LYS A 122 -1.31 12.70 7.85
N VAL A 123 -0.72 11.56 7.55
CA VAL A 123 -1.42 10.28 7.51
C VAL A 123 -0.76 9.28 8.47
N ASP A 124 -1.55 8.33 8.91
CA ASP A 124 -1.11 7.24 9.76
C ASP A 124 -0.19 6.30 8.98
N LEU A 125 0.76 5.71 9.69
CA LEU A 125 1.71 4.76 9.12
C LEU A 125 1.72 3.47 9.94
N PRO A 126 1.01 2.44 9.51
CA PRO A 126 1.00 1.17 10.21
C PRO A 126 2.36 0.48 10.14
N LEU A 127 2.83 0.01 11.28
CA LEU A 127 4.05 -0.76 11.46
C LEU A 127 3.70 -2.21 11.75
N VAL A 128 4.31 -3.14 11.03
CA VAL A 128 4.12 -4.57 11.23
C VAL A 128 5.44 -5.26 11.56
N LYS A 129 5.40 -6.15 12.54
CA LYS A 129 6.43 -7.16 12.80
C LYS A 129 5.91 -8.51 12.31
N LEU A 130 6.74 -9.23 11.59
CA LEU A 130 6.39 -10.50 10.97
C LEU A 130 7.63 -11.41 10.79
N GLN A 131 7.41 -12.65 10.40
CA GLN A 131 8.49 -13.59 10.10
C GLN A 131 8.83 -13.56 8.60
N THR A 132 10.12 -13.59 8.31
CA THR A 132 10.65 -13.73 6.96
C THR A 132 11.61 -14.91 6.89
N THR A 133 12.08 -15.25 5.70
CA THR A 133 13.12 -16.27 5.50
C THR A 133 14.44 -15.93 6.21
N SER A 134 14.68 -14.64 6.47
CA SER A 134 15.87 -14.12 7.17
C SER A 134 15.64 -13.92 8.67
N GLY A 135 14.49 -14.32 9.21
CA GLY A 135 14.09 -14.12 10.61
C GLY A 135 13.02 -13.02 10.78
N ALA A 136 12.88 -12.54 12.03
CA ALA A 136 11.92 -11.48 12.32
C ALA A 136 12.30 -10.17 11.62
N ALA A 137 11.31 -9.56 10.98
CA ALA A 137 11.46 -8.28 10.29
C ALA A 137 10.39 -7.28 10.73
N GLU A 138 10.73 -6.01 10.61
CA GLU A 138 9.83 -4.89 10.87
C GLU A 138 9.75 -4.01 9.61
N ARG A 139 8.53 -3.67 9.21
CA ARG A 139 8.30 -2.81 8.06
C ARG A 139 7.01 -2.02 8.21
N VAL A 140 6.81 -1.01 7.39
CA VAL A 140 5.55 -0.28 7.30
C VAL A 140 4.77 -0.71 6.05
N PHE A 141 3.45 -0.58 6.14
CA PHE A 141 2.57 -0.63 4.97
C PHE A 141 1.73 0.65 4.93
N ILE A 142 1.23 1.02 3.75
CA ILE A 142 0.55 2.31 3.58
C ILE A 142 -0.96 2.15 3.42
N GLN A 143 -1.41 1.06 2.80
CA GLN A 143 -2.82 0.88 2.50
C GLN A 143 -3.43 -0.32 3.23
N MET A 144 -2.82 -1.49 3.11
CA MET A 144 -3.40 -2.70 3.67
C MET A 144 -2.40 -3.85 3.83
N ILE A 145 -2.71 -4.75 4.77
CA ILE A 145 -2.01 -6.02 4.96
C ILE A 145 -3.03 -7.14 5.13
N GLY A 146 -2.80 -8.29 4.50
CA GLY A 146 -3.70 -9.43 4.55
C GLY A 146 -2.99 -10.75 4.81
N ALA A 147 -3.66 -11.66 5.52
CA ALA A 147 -3.21 -13.01 5.82
C ALA A 147 -4.23 -14.04 5.37
N GLY A 148 -3.75 -15.23 5.01
CA GLY A 148 -4.55 -16.31 4.45
C GLY A 148 -4.66 -16.21 2.93
N LEU A 149 -5.86 -16.14 2.40
CA LEU A 149 -6.12 -16.14 0.95
C LEU A 149 -5.34 -15.06 0.19
N ASP A 150 -5.15 -13.89 0.77
CA ASP A 150 -4.41 -12.78 0.16
C ASP A 150 -2.93 -13.11 -0.02
N GLY A 151 -2.32 -13.72 0.98
CA GLY A 151 -0.93 -14.18 0.89
C GLY A 151 -0.75 -15.26 -0.17
N ASP A 152 -1.64 -16.25 -0.19
CA ASP A 152 -1.64 -17.33 -1.19
C ASP A 152 -1.89 -16.80 -2.61
N ALA A 153 -2.78 -15.84 -2.77
CA ALA A 153 -3.05 -15.19 -4.04
C ALA A 153 -1.83 -14.44 -4.60
N VAL A 154 -1.08 -13.74 -3.74
CA VAL A 154 0.12 -12.99 -4.13
C VAL A 154 1.32 -13.90 -4.31
N GLY A 155 1.51 -14.90 -3.45
CA GLY A 155 2.65 -15.82 -3.49
C GLY A 155 2.64 -16.78 -4.70
N ASN A 156 1.46 -17.11 -5.22
CA ASN A 156 1.30 -18.05 -6.35
C ASN A 156 1.13 -17.36 -7.72
N VAL A 157 0.97 -16.04 -7.77
CA VAL A 157 0.88 -15.31 -9.05
C VAL A 157 2.27 -15.11 -9.62
N SER A 158 2.53 -15.72 -10.79
CA SER A 158 3.72 -15.34 -11.55
C SER A 158 3.70 -13.84 -11.85
N ILE A 159 4.84 -13.19 -11.65
CA ILE A 159 5.05 -11.76 -11.91
C ILE A 159 4.53 -11.34 -13.31
N SER A 160 4.57 -12.26 -14.28
CA SER A 160 4.08 -12.06 -15.64
C SER A 160 2.55 -11.94 -15.73
N LEU A 161 1.79 -12.67 -14.89
CA LEU A 161 0.32 -12.65 -14.90
C LEU A 161 -0.21 -11.41 -14.14
N LYS A 162 0.37 -11.08 -12.99
CA LYS A 162 0.15 -9.79 -12.28
C LYS A 162 0.25 -8.62 -13.28
N ARG A 163 1.11 -8.80 -14.23
CA ARG A 163 1.45 -7.81 -15.27
C ARG A 163 0.39 -7.63 -16.35
N LYS A 164 -0.38 -8.59 -16.74
CA LYS A 164 -1.26 -8.52 -17.93
C LYS A 164 -2.74 -8.23 -17.64
N VAL A 165 -3.27 -8.59 -16.47
CA VAL A 165 -4.72 -8.69 -16.27
C VAL A 165 -5.27 -7.90 -15.06
N GLY A 166 -4.43 -7.21 -14.27
CA GLY A 166 -4.90 -6.34 -13.17
C GLY A 166 -5.78 -7.06 -12.13
N ALA A 167 -6.90 -6.44 -11.74
CA ALA A 167 -7.82 -6.96 -10.72
C ALA A 167 -8.41 -8.33 -11.04
N LEU A 168 -8.61 -8.66 -12.34
CA LEU A 168 -9.11 -9.98 -12.75
C LEU A 168 -8.08 -11.09 -12.55
N ALA A 169 -6.77 -10.80 -12.69
CA ALA A 169 -5.72 -11.78 -12.39
C ALA A 169 -5.64 -12.06 -10.90
N TYR A 170 -5.83 -11.03 -10.08
CA TYR A 170 -5.90 -11.19 -8.62
C TYR A 170 -7.07 -12.08 -8.22
N LEU A 171 -8.24 -11.87 -8.81
CA LEU A 171 -9.42 -12.71 -8.59
C LEU A 171 -9.18 -14.17 -9.02
N ALA A 172 -8.61 -14.38 -10.21
CA ALA A 172 -8.31 -15.73 -10.70
C ALA A 172 -7.29 -16.47 -9.82
N SER A 173 -6.27 -15.75 -9.30
CA SER A 173 -5.30 -16.33 -8.37
C SER A 173 -5.90 -16.63 -6.99
N THR A 174 -6.81 -15.80 -6.53
CA THR A 174 -7.60 -16.03 -5.30
C THR A 174 -8.45 -17.29 -5.43
N ILE A 175 -9.09 -17.52 -6.58
CA ILE A 175 -9.85 -18.75 -6.86
C ILE A 175 -8.92 -19.97 -6.92
N SER A 176 -7.72 -19.83 -7.49
CA SER A 176 -6.72 -20.90 -7.53
C SER A 176 -6.17 -21.24 -6.15
N ALA A 177 -6.00 -20.27 -5.28
CA ALA A 177 -5.58 -20.45 -3.89
C ALA A 177 -6.59 -21.30 -3.08
N LEU A 178 -7.86 -21.32 -3.47
CA LEU A 178 -8.91 -22.15 -2.86
C LEU A 178 -8.78 -23.68 -3.14
N GLN A 179 -7.76 -24.12 -3.85
CA GLN A 179 -7.46 -25.57 -3.96
C GLN A 179 -6.89 -26.12 -2.65
N ARG A 180 -6.41 -25.26 -1.76
CA ARG A 180 -5.95 -25.62 -0.41
C ARG A 180 -7.03 -25.27 0.61
N LYS A 181 -7.05 -26.00 1.74
CA LYS A 181 -7.93 -25.67 2.87
C LYS A 181 -7.47 -24.34 3.45
N PRO A 182 -8.37 -23.33 3.54
CA PRO A 182 -8.01 -22.06 4.14
C PRO A 182 -7.47 -22.22 5.58
N PRO A 183 -6.46 -21.42 5.97
CA PRO A 183 -5.91 -21.47 7.34
C PRO A 183 -6.93 -20.94 8.33
N LYS A 184 -6.93 -21.48 9.55
CA LYS A 184 -7.64 -20.85 10.66
C LYS A 184 -6.76 -19.77 11.26
N LEU A 185 -7.26 -18.55 11.26
CA LEU A 185 -6.59 -17.37 11.78
C LEU A 185 -7.32 -16.87 13.03
N LYS A 186 -6.57 -16.27 13.94
CA LYS A 186 -7.10 -15.62 15.13
C LYS A 186 -6.43 -14.27 15.32
N ALA A 187 -7.24 -13.24 15.44
CA ALA A 187 -6.81 -11.88 15.74
C ALA A 187 -7.13 -11.53 17.18
N TYR A 188 -6.23 -10.79 17.83
CA TYR A 188 -6.36 -10.30 19.20
C TYR A 188 -6.06 -8.81 19.23
N TRP A 189 -6.84 -8.06 19.99
CA TRP A 189 -6.62 -6.65 20.34
C TRP A 189 -7.09 -6.39 21.77
N ASP A 190 -6.87 -5.19 22.29
CA ASP A 190 -7.10 -4.91 23.73
C ASP A 190 -8.54 -5.19 24.17
N GLU A 191 -9.54 -4.93 23.31
CA GLU A 191 -10.95 -5.07 23.67
C GLU A 191 -11.60 -6.38 23.21
N GLY A 192 -10.84 -7.26 22.49
CA GLY A 192 -11.45 -8.49 21.98
C GLY A 192 -10.59 -9.37 21.09
N SER A 193 -11.26 -10.33 20.48
CA SER A 193 -10.66 -11.23 19.50
C SER A 193 -11.66 -11.65 18.44
N ALA A 194 -11.15 -12.10 17.30
CA ALA A 194 -11.96 -12.67 16.22
C ALA A 194 -11.24 -13.86 15.58
N GLU A 195 -12.02 -14.81 15.05
CA GLU A 195 -11.51 -15.96 14.32
C GLU A 195 -12.05 -15.97 12.89
N GLY A 196 -11.24 -16.39 11.94
CA GLY A 196 -11.63 -16.46 10.54
C GLY A 196 -10.63 -17.24 9.68
N GLU A 197 -10.99 -17.44 8.43
CA GLU A 197 -10.15 -18.08 7.42
C GLU A 197 -9.45 -17.08 6.49
N TRP A 198 -9.85 -15.81 6.59
CA TRP A 198 -9.22 -14.68 5.92
C TRP A 198 -9.34 -13.43 6.78
N MET A 199 -8.24 -12.70 6.87
CA MET A 199 -8.16 -11.44 7.59
C MET A 199 -7.38 -10.41 6.78
N CYS A 200 -7.93 -9.20 6.73
CA CYS A 200 -7.30 -8.07 6.09
C CYS A 200 -7.41 -6.83 6.98
N VAL A 201 -6.32 -6.10 7.12
CA VAL A 201 -6.23 -4.88 7.93
C VAL A 201 -5.97 -3.72 7.00
N GLY A 202 -6.85 -2.73 7.01
CA GLY A 202 -6.77 -1.53 6.20
C GLY A 202 -6.39 -0.31 7.01
N ASN A 203 -5.55 0.54 6.42
CA ASN A 203 -5.28 1.90 6.86
C ASN A 203 -6.18 2.91 6.12
N GLY A 204 -6.51 2.62 4.86
CA GLY A 204 -7.41 3.39 4.02
C GLY A 204 -8.58 2.56 3.50
N LYS A 205 -9.50 3.20 2.81
CA LYS A 205 -10.75 2.59 2.29
C LYS A 205 -10.51 1.62 1.15
N MET A 206 -9.50 1.90 0.31
CA MET A 206 -9.31 1.27 -0.99
C MET A 206 -8.59 -0.07 -0.89
N TYR A 207 -9.03 -1.03 -1.72
CA TYR A 207 -8.47 -2.37 -1.84
C TYR A 207 -8.29 -2.75 -3.30
N GLY A 208 -7.06 -3.06 -3.72
CA GLY A 208 -6.76 -3.59 -5.04
C GLY A 208 -7.16 -2.69 -6.23
N GLY A 209 -7.37 -1.40 -5.99
CA GLY A 209 -7.80 -0.41 -6.98
C GLY A 209 -8.88 0.52 -6.43
N PRO A 210 -9.92 0.86 -7.21
CA PRO A 210 -10.97 1.78 -6.78
C PRO A 210 -12.03 1.12 -5.88
N PHE A 211 -11.79 -0.11 -5.43
CA PHE A 211 -12.76 -0.87 -4.64
C PHE A 211 -12.61 -0.55 -3.15
N LYS A 212 -13.73 -0.33 -2.46
CA LYS A 212 -13.75 0.00 -1.03
C LYS A 212 -14.01 -1.27 -0.22
N LEU A 213 -12.97 -1.84 0.36
CA LEU A 213 -13.10 -2.96 1.33
C LEU A 213 -13.38 -2.43 2.73
N PHE A 214 -12.82 -1.28 3.09
CA PHE A 214 -12.93 -0.67 4.42
C PHE A 214 -13.70 0.67 4.33
N PRO A 215 -15.03 0.65 4.25
CA PRO A 215 -15.81 1.85 3.92
C PRO A 215 -15.69 2.97 4.95
N ASN A 216 -15.40 2.62 6.20
CA ASN A 216 -15.29 3.56 7.32
C ASN A 216 -13.85 3.91 7.69
N ALA A 217 -12.85 3.39 6.98
CA ALA A 217 -11.45 3.70 7.25
C ALA A 217 -11.14 5.18 7.03
N ILE A 218 -10.30 5.72 7.91
CA ILE A 218 -9.84 7.11 7.86
C ILE A 218 -8.33 7.09 8.08
N VAL A 219 -7.57 7.56 7.10
CA VAL A 219 -6.11 7.42 7.02
C VAL A 219 -5.30 8.21 8.06
N ASP A 220 -5.94 8.97 8.96
CA ASP A 220 -5.29 9.88 9.90
C ASP A 220 -5.95 9.93 11.29
N ASP A 221 -6.76 8.93 11.66
CA ASP A 221 -7.50 8.89 12.93
C ASP A 221 -6.88 7.98 14.01
N GLY A 222 -5.71 7.41 13.75
CA GLY A 222 -5.00 6.52 14.68
C GLY A 222 -5.61 5.13 14.80
N LYS A 223 -6.45 4.72 13.84
CA LYS A 223 -7.11 3.42 13.84
C LYS A 223 -6.85 2.66 12.53
N LEU A 224 -6.95 1.35 12.64
CA LEU A 224 -6.93 0.41 11.53
C LEU A 224 -8.26 -0.33 11.49
N ASP A 225 -8.71 -0.67 10.31
CA ASP A 225 -9.93 -1.43 10.11
C ASP A 225 -9.59 -2.90 9.84
N LEU A 226 -9.86 -3.79 10.80
CA LEU A 226 -9.73 -5.23 10.64
C LEU A 226 -11.01 -5.77 10.00
N CYS A 227 -10.89 -6.37 8.83
CA CYS A 227 -11.94 -7.11 8.14
C CYS A 227 -11.71 -8.61 8.33
N VAL A 228 -12.70 -9.32 8.86
CA VAL A 228 -12.63 -10.76 9.13
C VAL A 228 -13.69 -11.51 8.34
N LEU A 229 -13.28 -12.53 7.63
CA LEU A 229 -14.16 -13.46 6.94
C LEU A 229 -14.09 -14.83 7.65
N PRO A 230 -15.15 -15.24 8.38
CA PRO A 230 -15.13 -16.44 9.21
C PRO A 230 -14.92 -17.72 8.42
N LYS A 231 -15.45 -17.79 7.21
CA LYS A 231 -15.31 -18.94 6.30
C LYS A 231 -15.05 -18.50 4.87
N VAL A 232 -14.22 -19.25 4.17
CA VAL A 232 -13.86 -19.00 2.78
C VAL A 232 -14.19 -20.23 1.95
N ASN A 233 -14.95 -20.03 0.87
CA ASN A 233 -15.21 -21.06 -0.15
C ASN A 233 -15.44 -20.40 -1.53
N LYS A 234 -15.49 -21.21 -2.57
CA LYS A 234 -15.62 -20.71 -3.97
C LYS A 234 -16.85 -19.82 -4.17
N ARG A 235 -17.99 -20.15 -3.53
CA ARG A 235 -19.23 -19.35 -3.64
C ARG A 235 -19.06 -17.99 -2.96
N ILE A 236 -18.45 -17.98 -1.79
CA ILE A 236 -18.19 -16.76 -1.01
C ILE A 236 -17.27 -15.84 -1.82
N ILE A 237 -16.17 -16.35 -2.38
CA ILE A 237 -15.24 -15.55 -3.19
C ILE A 237 -15.92 -15.03 -4.48
N ALA A 238 -16.70 -15.85 -5.17
CA ALA A 238 -17.42 -15.40 -6.36
C ALA A 238 -18.40 -14.28 -6.04
N ASN A 239 -19.17 -14.41 -4.94
CA ASN A 239 -20.09 -13.39 -4.47
C ASN A 239 -19.35 -12.11 -4.04
N ALA A 240 -18.18 -12.23 -3.39
CA ALA A 240 -17.34 -11.10 -3.03
C ALA A 240 -16.87 -10.33 -4.27
N ALA A 241 -16.44 -11.04 -5.29
CA ALA A 241 -16.01 -10.44 -6.54
C ALA A 241 -17.17 -9.66 -7.20
N ILE A 242 -18.37 -10.25 -7.24
CA ILE A 242 -19.56 -9.58 -7.77
C ILE A 242 -19.92 -8.35 -6.92
N ALA A 243 -19.89 -8.48 -5.60
CA ALA A 243 -20.16 -7.37 -4.68
C ALA A 243 -19.12 -6.25 -4.84
N MET A 244 -17.85 -6.59 -4.99
CA MET A 244 -16.77 -5.66 -5.25
C MET A 244 -16.97 -4.89 -6.57
N LEU A 245 -17.30 -5.60 -7.65
CA LEU A 245 -17.58 -4.99 -8.95
C LEU A 245 -18.81 -4.04 -8.90
N ARG A 246 -19.76 -4.32 -8.02
CA ARG A 246 -20.96 -3.49 -7.80
C ARG A 246 -20.76 -2.39 -6.76
N GLY A 247 -19.57 -2.25 -6.18
CA GLY A 247 -19.30 -1.31 -5.09
C GLY A 247 -20.03 -1.59 -3.79
N ARG A 248 -20.45 -2.84 -3.56
CA ARG A 248 -21.28 -3.25 -2.42
C ARG A 248 -20.62 -4.26 -1.50
N LEU A 249 -19.31 -4.33 -1.48
CA LEU A 249 -18.57 -5.31 -0.69
C LEU A 249 -18.81 -5.16 0.84
N ASN A 250 -19.05 -3.95 1.29
CA ASN A 250 -19.37 -3.62 2.69
C ASN A 250 -20.73 -4.13 3.20
N TYR A 251 -21.59 -4.64 2.33
CA TYR A 251 -22.88 -5.25 2.69
C TYR A 251 -22.85 -6.78 2.64
N TRP A 252 -21.67 -7.35 2.65
CA TRP A 252 -21.56 -8.80 2.52
C TRP A 252 -21.92 -9.51 3.84
N PRO A 253 -22.87 -10.46 3.83
CA PRO A 253 -23.25 -11.20 5.03
C PRO A 253 -22.06 -12.00 5.55
N ASN A 254 -21.87 -12.00 6.87
CA ASN A 254 -20.82 -12.71 7.61
C ASN A 254 -19.43 -12.07 7.59
N VAL A 255 -19.23 -10.89 7.02
CA VAL A 255 -18.00 -10.12 7.23
C VAL A 255 -18.15 -9.29 8.50
N THR A 256 -17.17 -9.32 9.38
CA THR A 256 -17.12 -8.44 10.55
C THR A 256 -16.00 -7.42 10.39
N TYR A 257 -16.23 -6.22 10.92
CA TYR A 257 -15.27 -5.12 10.93
C TYR A 257 -14.99 -4.69 12.37
N HIS A 258 -13.73 -4.51 12.70
CA HIS A 258 -13.28 -4.02 14.00
C HIS A 258 -12.31 -2.89 13.81
N ARG A 259 -12.46 -1.81 14.57
CA ARG A 259 -11.54 -0.67 14.52
C ARG A 259 -10.57 -0.73 15.69
N VAL A 260 -9.28 -0.85 15.40
CA VAL A 260 -8.24 -1.14 16.37
C VAL A 260 -7.02 -0.22 16.14
N SER A 261 -6.24 0.07 17.18
CA SER A 261 -4.97 0.79 17.04
C SER A 261 -3.77 -0.16 17.06
N ARG A 262 -3.97 -1.35 17.62
CA ARG A 262 -2.99 -2.43 17.68
C ARG A 262 -3.71 -3.77 17.63
N LEU A 263 -3.11 -4.75 16.97
CA LEU A 263 -3.59 -6.13 16.96
C LEU A 263 -2.46 -7.11 16.66
N THR A 264 -2.66 -8.36 17.11
CA THR A 264 -1.84 -9.52 16.72
C THR A 264 -2.68 -10.47 15.90
N ILE A 265 -2.16 -11.00 14.80
CA ILE A 265 -2.81 -12.08 14.03
C ILE A 265 -1.92 -13.32 14.09
N GLU A 266 -2.53 -14.42 14.53
CA GLU A 266 -1.91 -15.72 14.66
C GLU A 266 -2.59 -16.74 13.74
N GLY A 267 -1.87 -17.81 13.42
CA GLY A 267 -2.35 -18.92 12.61
C GLY A 267 -1.22 -19.89 12.29
N PRO A 268 -1.41 -20.82 11.35
CA PRO A 268 -0.35 -21.71 10.94
C PRO A 268 0.91 -20.94 10.48
N PRO A 269 2.12 -21.33 10.95
CA PRO A 269 3.34 -20.51 10.79
C PRO A 269 3.73 -20.24 9.32
N ASN A 270 3.31 -21.10 8.39
CA ASN A 270 3.59 -20.95 6.96
C ASN A 270 2.48 -20.17 6.20
N THR A 271 1.55 -19.56 6.94
CA THR A 271 0.52 -18.74 6.31
C THR A 271 1.16 -17.49 5.72
N LEU A 272 1.02 -17.35 4.41
CA LEU A 272 1.60 -16.24 3.66
C LEU A 272 0.88 -14.93 3.99
N VAL A 273 1.66 -13.86 4.01
CA VAL A 273 1.19 -12.50 4.27
C VAL A 273 1.58 -11.61 3.10
N GLN A 274 0.62 -10.78 2.66
CA GLN A 274 0.87 -9.72 1.71
C GLN A 274 0.65 -8.34 2.36
N ALA A 275 1.42 -7.33 1.96
CA ALA A 275 1.20 -5.93 2.28
C ALA A 275 1.31 -5.09 1.01
N ASP A 276 0.33 -4.20 0.80
CA ASP A 276 0.23 -3.31 -0.36
C ASP A 276 0.38 -4.03 -1.72
N GLY A 277 -0.01 -5.31 -1.77
CA GLY A 277 0.04 -6.15 -2.96
C GLY A 277 1.34 -6.92 -3.18
N ASP A 278 2.29 -6.88 -2.24
CA ASP A 278 3.53 -7.66 -2.30
C ASP A 278 3.60 -8.69 -1.18
N TYR A 279 4.21 -9.86 -1.47
CA TYR A 279 4.53 -10.83 -0.44
C TYR A 279 5.57 -10.25 0.51
N VAL A 280 5.30 -10.35 1.82
CA VAL A 280 6.16 -9.72 2.83
C VAL A 280 6.69 -10.68 3.89
N GLY A 281 6.13 -11.88 4.01
CA GLY A 281 6.53 -12.88 4.99
C GLY A 281 5.38 -13.77 5.43
N THR A 282 5.45 -14.28 6.65
CA THR A 282 4.48 -15.23 7.22
C THR A 282 4.03 -14.79 8.62
N LEU A 283 2.98 -15.45 9.12
CA LEU A 283 2.50 -15.29 10.50
C LEU A 283 3.57 -15.71 11.54
N PRO A 284 3.50 -15.18 12.79
CA PRO A 284 2.50 -14.24 13.28
C PRO A 284 2.75 -12.79 12.83
N LEU A 285 1.72 -11.95 12.90
CA LEU A 285 1.81 -10.51 12.72
C LEU A 285 1.56 -9.78 14.05
N ASP A 286 2.40 -8.79 14.37
CA ASP A 286 2.10 -7.77 15.39
C ASP A 286 2.04 -6.42 14.68
N ILE A 287 0.87 -5.80 14.68
CA ILE A 287 0.57 -4.57 13.94
C ILE A 287 0.21 -3.47 14.93
N LYS A 288 0.79 -2.28 14.72
CA LYS A 288 0.40 -1.07 15.44
C LYS A 288 0.36 0.13 14.50
N VAL A 289 -0.53 1.06 14.76
CA VAL A 289 -0.54 2.33 14.01
C VAL A 289 0.44 3.32 14.61
N LEU A 290 1.25 3.96 13.77
CA LEU A 290 2.02 5.15 14.11
C LEU A 290 1.21 6.35 13.63
N GLN A 291 0.48 6.97 14.55
CA GLN A 291 -0.48 8.02 14.22
C GLN A 291 0.20 9.23 13.60
N GLN A 292 -0.35 9.72 12.49
CA GLN A 292 0.04 10.94 11.77
C GLN A 292 1.55 11.04 11.52
N ARG A 293 2.17 9.92 11.15
CA ARG A 293 3.62 9.80 11.05
C ARG A 293 4.19 10.18 9.68
N LEU A 294 3.39 10.15 8.61
CA LEU A 294 3.82 10.45 7.26
C LEU A 294 3.15 11.73 6.74
N ASN A 295 3.95 12.71 6.30
CA ASN A 295 3.43 13.90 5.65
C ASN A 295 3.36 13.66 4.13
N VAL A 296 2.17 13.75 3.55
CA VAL A 296 1.95 13.55 2.11
C VAL A 296 1.41 14.82 1.47
N LEU A 297 1.95 15.20 0.32
CA LEU A 297 1.43 16.29 -0.48
C LEU A 297 0.13 15.84 -1.18
N VAL A 298 -0.95 16.53 -0.89
CA VAL A 298 -2.29 16.22 -1.40
C VAL A 298 -2.90 17.44 -2.11
N PRO A 299 -3.85 17.24 -3.05
CA PRO A 299 -4.56 18.35 -3.65
C PRO A 299 -5.31 19.14 -2.57
N ARG A 300 -5.47 20.43 -2.77
CA ARG A 300 -6.38 21.22 -1.93
C ARG A 300 -7.78 20.66 -2.09
N GLU A 301 -8.46 20.39 -0.98
CA GLU A 301 -9.89 20.15 -1.03
C GLU A 301 -10.53 21.40 -1.61
N ASN A 302 -11.27 21.28 -2.72
CA ASN A 302 -12.15 22.34 -3.14
C ASN A 302 -13.15 22.53 -2.01
N GLN A 303 -13.11 23.68 -1.37
CA GLN A 303 -14.19 24.17 -0.52
C GLN A 303 -15.32 24.52 -1.48
N ASP A 304 -16.07 23.50 -1.95
CA ASP A 304 -17.36 23.68 -2.59
C ASP A 304 -18.47 23.66 -1.54
#